data_e5ab85dab66bbe41612de7dc72d61e38
#
_entry.id   e5ab85dab66bbe41612de7dc72d61e38
#
_cell.length_a   1.000
_cell.length_b   1.000
_cell.length_c   1.000
_cell.angle_alpha   90.00
_cell.angle_beta   90.00
_cell.angle_gamma   90.00
#
_symmetry.space_group_name_H-M   'P 1'
#
loop_
_entity.id
_entity.type
_entity.pdbx_description
1 polymer ?
#
loop_
_entity_poly.entity_id
_entity_poly.type
_entity_poly.pdbx_seq_one_letter_code
_entity_poly.pdbx_strand_id
1 'polypeptide(L)'
;MKIYTKGGDKGHTSLIGGERVPKYDCRVEAYGTVDELTAFTALLADKLVGDRFPKSVGQLRRIESQLMTVAALLAVGEGGQGKVASVSDEATTDLEQWIDRMQERLPAITKFTIPGGDERISLCHVCRTVCRRAERAALRAAEQCEVPSEVLVYLNRLSDYFYLLGRTVADRTSTEEILWIP
;
A
#
# COMPACT_ATOMS: atom_id res chain seq x y z
N MET A 1 7.14 -25.27 -15.69
CA MET A 1 6.01 -24.39 -16.11
C MET A 1 6.59 -23.17 -16.81
N LYS A 2 6.04 -22.76 -17.98
CA LYS A 2 6.50 -21.53 -18.65
C LYS A 2 5.82 -20.32 -17.99
N ILE A 3 6.59 -19.26 -17.68
CA ILE A 3 6.06 -18.02 -17.10
C ILE A 3 5.22 -17.26 -18.13
N TYR A 4 5.64 -17.18 -19.39
CA TYR A 4 4.90 -16.50 -20.43
C TYR A 4 3.92 -17.44 -21.14
N THR A 5 2.67 -16.99 -21.30
CA THR A 5 1.61 -17.75 -21.99
C THR A 5 1.24 -17.15 -23.35
N LYS A 6 1.81 -15.97 -23.70
CA LYS A 6 1.47 -15.15 -24.88
C LYS A 6 0.01 -14.69 -24.95
N GLY A 7 -0.82 -15.05 -23.95
CA GLY A 7 -2.24 -14.65 -23.90
C GLY A 7 -2.48 -13.15 -23.77
N GLY A 8 -1.47 -12.41 -23.32
CA GLY A 8 -1.52 -10.96 -23.11
C GLY A 8 -0.96 -10.11 -24.27
N ASP A 9 -0.38 -10.72 -25.31
CA ASP A 9 0.38 -9.99 -26.36
C ASP A 9 -0.51 -9.05 -27.21
N LYS A 10 -1.82 -9.29 -27.23
CA LYS A 10 -2.81 -8.46 -27.92
C LYS A 10 -3.46 -7.39 -27.02
N GLY A 11 -2.82 -7.03 -25.91
CA GLY A 11 -3.31 -5.95 -25.02
C GLY A 11 -4.48 -6.33 -24.10
N HIS A 12 -4.78 -7.62 -23.94
CA HIS A 12 -5.82 -8.12 -23.04
C HIS A 12 -5.23 -8.97 -21.92
N THR A 13 -5.92 -9.01 -20.78
CA THR A 13 -5.59 -9.88 -19.64
C THR A 13 -6.86 -10.57 -19.14
N SER A 14 -6.71 -11.53 -18.21
CA SER A 14 -7.85 -12.16 -17.55
C SER A 14 -7.89 -11.73 -16.08
N LEU A 15 -9.09 -11.44 -15.62
CA LEU A 15 -9.38 -11.23 -14.19
C LEU A 15 -9.64 -12.58 -13.50
N ILE A 16 -9.74 -12.56 -12.17
CA ILE A 16 -10.15 -13.71 -11.37
C ILE A 16 -11.61 -14.00 -11.70
N GLY A 17 -11.89 -15.20 -12.18
CA GLY A 17 -13.19 -15.60 -12.74
C GLY A 17 -13.10 -15.94 -14.22
N GLY A 18 -12.08 -15.45 -14.94
CA GLY A 18 -11.83 -15.73 -16.34
C GLY A 18 -12.30 -14.62 -17.29
N GLU A 19 -12.95 -13.58 -16.79
CA GLU A 19 -13.33 -12.40 -17.58
C GLU A 19 -12.12 -11.82 -18.30
N ARG A 20 -12.26 -11.55 -19.60
CA ARG A 20 -11.20 -10.96 -20.44
C ARG A 20 -11.42 -9.47 -20.58
N VAL A 21 -10.43 -8.68 -20.15
CA VAL A 21 -10.47 -7.22 -20.18
C VAL A 21 -9.23 -6.66 -20.88
N PRO A 22 -9.29 -5.43 -21.44
CA PRO A 22 -8.09 -4.75 -21.91
C PRO A 22 -7.14 -4.45 -20.73
N LYS A 23 -5.83 -4.41 -20.99
CA LYS A 23 -4.82 -4.13 -19.95
C LYS A 23 -4.93 -2.71 -19.35
N TYR A 24 -5.72 -1.84 -19.96
CA TYR A 24 -6.03 -0.50 -19.46
C TYR A 24 -7.40 -0.42 -18.75
N ASP A 25 -8.01 -1.55 -18.42
CA ASP A 25 -9.22 -1.61 -17.57
C ASP A 25 -8.94 -1.00 -16.19
N CYS A 26 -9.94 -0.33 -15.60
CA CYS A 26 -9.79 0.35 -14.31
C CYS A 26 -9.38 -0.59 -13.17
N ARG A 27 -9.80 -1.85 -13.20
CA ARG A 27 -9.40 -2.88 -12.23
C ARG A 27 -7.93 -3.26 -12.41
N VAL A 28 -7.47 -3.37 -13.67
CA VAL A 28 -6.07 -3.67 -14.00
C VAL A 28 -5.16 -2.55 -13.53
N GLU A 29 -5.55 -1.30 -13.72
CA GLU A 29 -4.84 -0.13 -13.20
C GLU A 29 -4.80 -0.12 -11.67
N ALA A 30 -5.94 -0.42 -11.03
CA ALA A 30 -6.04 -0.43 -9.58
C ALA A 30 -5.13 -1.49 -8.94
N TYR A 31 -5.27 -2.76 -9.34
CA TYR A 31 -4.42 -3.81 -8.76
C TYR A 31 -2.96 -3.69 -9.19
N GLY A 32 -2.67 -3.17 -10.38
CA GLY A 32 -1.31 -2.90 -10.83
C GLY A 32 -0.62 -1.83 -9.98
N THR A 33 -1.36 -0.79 -9.57
CA THR A 33 -0.85 0.23 -8.64
C THR A 33 -0.63 -0.32 -7.24
N VAL A 34 -1.46 -1.27 -6.79
CA VAL A 34 -1.24 -1.97 -5.51
C VAL A 34 -0.01 -2.88 -5.59
N ASP A 35 0.24 -3.54 -6.72
CA ASP A 35 1.46 -4.33 -6.94
C ASP A 35 2.72 -3.47 -6.89
N GLU A 36 2.70 -2.28 -7.51
CA GLU A 36 3.77 -1.28 -7.37
C GLU A 36 3.99 -0.88 -5.91
N LEU A 37 2.91 -0.61 -5.16
CA LEU A 37 2.98 -0.30 -3.73
C LEU A 37 3.62 -1.45 -2.94
N THR A 38 3.26 -2.70 -3.26
CA THR A 38 3.84 -3.89 -2.63
C THR A 38 5.35 -3.94 -2.84
N ALA A 39 5.82 -3.69 -4.07
CA ALA A 39 7.25 -3.66 -4.38
C ALA A 39 8.01 -2.56 -3.61
N PHE A 40 7.45 -1.35 -3.51
CA PHE A 40 8.04 -0.27 -2.70
C PHE A 40 7.99 -0.57 -1.20
N THR A 41 6.95 -1.24 -0.72
CA THR A 41 6.85 -1.67 0.69
C THR A 41 7.94 -2.70 1.01
N ALA A 42 8.18 -3.65 0.12
CA ALA A 42 9.26 -4.63 0.25
C ALA A 42 10.64 -3.95 0.27
N LEU A 43 10.88 -3.01 -0.65
CA LEU A 43 12.12 -2.24 -0.68
C LEU A 43 12.34 -1.45 0.62
N LEU A 44 11.28 -0.82 1.15
CA LEU A 44 11.33 -0.11 2.43
C LEU A 44 11.65 -1.07 3.58
N ALA A 45 11.02 -2.25 3.62
CA ALA A 45 11.29 -3.24 4.65
C ALA A 45 12.77 -3.69 4.61
N ASP A 46 13.32 -3.95 3.43
CA ASP A 46 14.73 -4.34 3.27
C ASP A 46 15.70 -3.24 3.71
N LYS A 47 15.37 -1.97 3.47
CA LYS A 47 16.16 -0.81 3.94
C LYS A 47 16.08 -0.59 5.45
N LEU A 48 15.04 -1.12 6.11
CA LEU A 48 14.86 -1.05 7.56
C LEU A 48 15.40 -2.29 8.29
N VAL A 49 15.92 -3.30 7.57
CA VAL A 49 16.54 -4.47 8.21
C VAL A 49 17.72 -4.03 9.08
N GLY A 50 17.76 -4.52 10.32
CA GLY A 50 18.81 -4.23 11.31
C GLY A 50 18.19 -3.99 12.69
N ASP A 51 19.05 -3.65 13.65
CA ASP A 51 18.67 -3.66 15.09
C ASP A 51 17.68 -2.55 15.49
N ARG A 52 17.54 -1.50 14.66
CA ARG A 52 16.72 -0.32 15.04
C ARG A 52 15.24 -0.46 14.79
N PHE A 53 14.82 -1.28 13.78
CA PHE A 53 13.43 -1.31 13.28
C PHE A 53 12.80 -2.70 13.19
N PRO A 54 13.10 -3.68 14.08
CA PRO A 54 12.62 -5.05 13.90
C PRO A 54 11.08 -5.14 13.90
N LYS A 55 10.40 -4.30 14.71
CA LYS A 55 8.93 -4.24 14.74
C LYS A 55 8.36 -3.71 13.43
N SER A 56 8.94 -2.63 12.89
CA SER A 56 8.49 -2.03 11.63
C SER A 56 8.68 -2.97 10.45
N VAL A 57 9.79 -3.70 10.39
CA VAL A 57 10.02 -4.73 9.37
C VAL A 57 8.95 -5.82 9.45
N GLY A 58 8.64 -6.33 10.65
CA GLY A 58 7.57 -7.31 10.84
C GLY A 58 6.18 -6.79 10.42
N GLN A 59 5.88 -5.51 10.71
CA GLN A 59 4.66 -4.85 10.28
C GLN A 59 4.58 -4.73 8.75
N LEU A 60 5.66 -4.29 8.09
CA LEU A 60 5.72 -4.14 6.64
C LEU A 60 5.53 -5.49 5.93
N ARG A 61 6.10 -6.60 6.44
CA ARG A 61 5.87 -7.95 5.89
C ARG A 61 4.40 -8.40 6.01
N ARG A 62 3.72 -8.02 7.09
CA ARG A 62 2.27 -8.26 7.21
C ARG A 62 1.47 -7.38 6.24
N ILE A 63 1.87 -6.12 6.05
CA ILE A 63 1.26 -5.21 5.07
C ILE A 63 1.42 -5.75 3.66
N GLU A 64 2.60 -6.24 3.26
CA GLU A 64 2.83 -6.87 1.95
C GLU A 64 1.85 -8.03 1.70
N SER A 65 1.65 -8.89 2.70
CA SER A 65 0.68 -9.99 2.60
C SER A 65 -0.76 -9.47 2.42
N GLN A 66 -1.15 -8.41 3.13
CA GLN A 66 -2.48 -7.81 2.98
C GLN A 66 -2.64 -7.10 1.63
N LEU A 67 -1.61 -6.46 1.11
CA LEU A 67 -1.63 -5.84 -0.22
C LEU A 67 -1.83 -6.88 -1.33
N MET A 68 -1.31 -8.10 -1.19
CA MET A 68 -1.63 -9.20 -2.10
C MET A 68 -3.13 -9.55 -2.09
N THR A 69 -3.75 -9.56 -0.90
CA THR A 69 -5.21 -9.76 -0.78
C THR A 69 -5.99 -8.61 -1.40
N VAL A 70 -5.58 -7.36 -1.14
CA VAL A 70 -6.18 -6.16 -1.74
C VAL A 70 -6.10 -6.20 -3.27
N ALA A 71 -4.93 -6.52 -3.83
CA ALA A 71 -4.74 -6.65 -5.28
C ALA A 71 -5.62 -7.76 -5.87
N ALA A 72 -5.71 -8.91 -5.19
CA ALA A 72 -6.56 -10.01 -5.61
C ALA A 72 -8.06 -9.64 -5.61
N LEU A 73 -8.53 -8.91 -4.58
CA LEU A 73 -9.92 -8.42 -4.51
C LEU A 73 -10.24 -7.44 -5.64
N LEU A 74 -9.32 -6.53 -5.96
CA LEU A 74 -9.45 -5.59 -7.09
C LEU A 74 -9.42 -6.31 -8.46
N ALA A 75 -8.81 -7.48 -8.54
CA ALA A 75 -8.75 -8.29 -9.75
C ALA A 75 -9.95 -9.24 -9.92
N VAL A 76 -10.94 -9.22 -9.03
CA VAL A 76 -12.14 -10.06 -9.14
C VAL A 76 -13.01 -9.54 -10.29
N GLY A 77 -13.27 -10.40 -11.27
CA GLY A 77 -14.17 -10.17 -12.39
C GLY A 77 -15.40 -11.08 -12.33
N GLU A 78 -16.16 -11.11 -13.43
CA GLU A 78 -17.33 -11.98 -13.55
C GLU A 78 -16.95 -13.46 -13.28
N GLY A 79 -17.75 -14.14 -12.44
CA GLY A 79 -17.49 -15.51 -12.01
C GLY A 79 -16.32 -15.69 -11.02
N GLY A 80 -15.76 -14.59 -10.51
CA GLY A 80 -14.69 -14.60 -9.52
C GLY A 80 -15.16 -14.36 -8.07
N GLN A 81 -16.42 -14.00 -7.89
CA GLN A 81 -17.00 -13.67 -6.58
C GLN A 81 -16.83 -14.83 -5.58
N GLY A 82 -16.41 -14.52 -4.36
CA GLY A 82 -16.20 -15.48 -3.29
C GLY A 82 -14.93 -16.34 -3.43
N LYS A 83 -14.10 -16.14 -4.45
CA LYS A 83 -12.83 -16.89 -4.64
C LYS A 83 -11.64 -16.27 -3.89
N VAL A 84 -11.78 -15.06 -3.43
CA VAL A 84 -10.74 -14.33 -2.69
C VAL A 84 -11.24 -14.03 -1.29
N ALA A 85 -10.39 -14.24 -0.28
CA ALA A 85 -10.71 -13.86 1.09
C ALA A 85 -10.79 -12.33 1.23
N SER A 86 -11.67 -11.84 2.11
CA SER A 86 -11.76 -10.41 2.43
C SER A 86 -10.51 -9.89 3.15
N VAL A 87 -10.29 -8.59 3.11
CA VAL A 87 -9.39 -7.93 4.06
C VAL A 87 -10.04 -8.05 5.44
N SER A 88 -9.31 -8.59 6.42
CA SER A 88 -9.88 -8.75 7.76
C SER A 88 -10.00 -7.41 8.48
N ASP A 89 -11.03 -7.26 9.32
CA ASP A 89 -11.18 -6.09 10.20
C ASP A 89 -9.97 -5.90 11.12
N GLU A 90 -9.33 -7.01 11.51
CA GLU A 90 -8.09 -7.01 12.28
C GLU A 90 -6.94 -6.33 11.55
N ALA A 91 -6.84 -6.45 10.22
CA ALA A 91 -5.76 -5.83 9.46
C ALA A 91 -5.83 -4.29 9.52
N THR A 92 -7.04 -3.73 9.45
CA THR A 92 -7.24 -2.27 9.60
C THR A 92 -7.02 -1.84 11.05
N THR A 93 -7.56 -2.59 12.01
CA THR A 93 -7.35 -2.35 13.44
C THR A 93 -5.88 -2.38 13.84
N ASP A 94 -5.11 -3.33 13.30
CA ASP A 94 -3.66 -3.38 13.50
C ASP A 94 -2.96 -2.12 13.01
N LEU A 95 -3.31 -1.61 11.81
CA LEU A 95 -2.76 -0.34 11.30
C LEU A 95 -3.08 0.81 12.24
N GLU A 96 -4.33 0.94 12.69
CA GLU A 96 -4.76 1.98 13.62
C GLU A 96 -3.98 1.92 14.94
N GLN A 97 -3.84 0.74 15.53
CA GLN A 97 -3.04 0.56 16.73
C GLN A 97 -1.55 0.90 16.54
N TRP A 98 -0.99 0.61 15.38
CA TRP A 98 0.42 0.95 15.10
C TRP A 98 0.58 2.45 14.91
N ILE A 99 -0.36 3.11 14.24
CA ILE A 99 -0.45 4.55 14.07
C ILE A 99 -0.49 5.24 15.43
N ASP A 100 -1.44 4.85 16.30
CA ASP A 100 -1.62 5.42 17.63
C ASP A 100 -0.33 5.32 18.47
N ARG A 101 0.28 4.13 18.51
CA ARG A 101 1.54 3.91 19.25
C ARG A 101 2.72 4.72 18.71
N MET A 102 2.78 5.01 17.41
CA MET A 102 3.79 5.90 16.84
C MET A 102 3.48 7.35 17.21
N GLN A 103 2.23 7.76 17.09
CA GLN A 103 1.80 9.13 17.37
C GLN A 103 2.01 9.51 18.84
N GLU A 104 1.75 8.61 19.80
CA GLU A 104 1.99 8.83 21.23
C GLU A 104 3.45 9.15 21.58
N ARG A 105 4.41 8.71 20.74
CA ARG A 105 5.86 8.86 20.99
C ARG A 105 6.49 10.02 20.24
N LEU A 106 5.81 10.53 19.23
CA LEU A 106 6.33 11.57 18.36
C LEU A 106 5.87 12.95 18.81
N PRO A 107 6.67 14.00 18.59
CA PRO A 107 6.23 15.37 18.81
C PRO A 107 4.97 15.69 17.99
N ALA A 108 4.15 16.59 18.50
CA ALA A 108 2.96 17.06 17.77
C ALA A 108 3.34 17.65 16.40
N ILE A 109 2.50 17.38 15.39
CA ILE A 109 2.67 17.96 14.06
C ILE A 109 2.27 19.42 14.10
N THR A 110 3.22 20.32 13.90
CA THR A 110 2.98 21.77 13.87
C THR A 110 3.06 22.37 12.46
N LYS A 111 3.75 21.70 11.54
CA LYS A 111 3.95 22.13 10.15
C LYS A 111 3.97 20.91 9.22
N PHE A 112 3.75 21.15 7.93
CA PHE A 112 3.97 20.11 6.91
C PHE A 112 5.46 19.79 6.81
N THR A 113 5.77 18.52 6.57
CA THR A 113 7.14 18.05 6.35
C THR A 113 7.38 17.81 4.86
N ILE A 114 8.58 18.14 4.42
CA ILE A 114 9.09 17.83 3.08
C ILE A 114 9.85 16.51 3.15
N PRO A 115 9.63 15.55 2.22
CA PRO A 115 10.40 14.31 2.18
C PRO A 115 11.91 14.58 2.02
N GLY A 116 12.74 13.86 2.75
CA GLY A 116 14.20 13.99 2.64
C GLY A 116 14.93 13.70 3.95
N GLY A 117 16.23 13.99 3.97
CA GLY A 117 17.11 13.80 5.11
C GLY A 117 17.72 12.41 5.27
N ASP A 118 16.95 11.36 4.92
CA ASP A 118 17.41 9.96 4.91
C ASP A 118 16.63 9.19 3.84
N GLU A 119 17.28 8.22 3.18
CA GLU A 119 16.65 7.44 2.11
C GLU A 119 15.42 6.64 2.59
N ARG A 120 15.43 6.18 3.83
CA ARG A 120 14.33 5.42 4.44
C ARG A 120 13.12 6.31 4.69
N ILE A 121 13.34 7.57 5.11
CA ILE A 121 12.29 8.57 5.26
C ILE A 121 11.68 8.87 3.89
N SER A 122 12.51 9.10 2.88
CA SER A 122 12.08 9.35 1.51
C SER A 122 11.26 8.17 0.97
N LEU A 123 11.67 6.91 1.21
CA LEU A 123 10.91 5.71 0.82
C LEU A 123 9.58 5.59 1.54
N CYS A 124 9.48 5.94 2.82
CA CYS A 124 8.19 6.01 3.51
C CYS A 124 7.22 6.96 2.79
N HIS A 125 7.72 8.12 2.34
CA HIS A 125 6.91 9.07 1.56
C HIS A 125 6.58 8.57 0.15
N VAL A 126 7.48 7.82 -0.52
CA VAL A 126 7.16 7.13 -1.78
C VAL A 126 6.02 6.15 -1.56
N CYS A 127 6.13 5.25 -0.57
CA CYS A 127 5.06 4.30 -0.22
C CYS A 127 3.75 5.03 0.07
N ARG A 128 3.78 6.11 0.85
CA ARG A 128 2.60 6.93 1.16
C ARG A 128 1.94 7.50 -0.10
N THR A 129 2.71 8.07 -1.01
CA THR A 129 2.15 8.71 -2.21
C THR A 129 1.65 7.69 -3.23
N VAL A 130 2.34 6.55 -3.38
CA VAL A 130 1.88 5.42 -4.20
C VAL A 130 0.62 4.80 -3.60
N CYS A 131 0.55 4.63 -2.27
CA CYS A 131 -0.65 4.16 -1.57
C CYS A 131 -1.87 5.06 -1.85
N ARG A 132 -1.71 6.38 -1.77
CA ARG A 132 -2.76 7.34 -2.14
C ARG A 132 -3.14 7.28 -3.62
N ARG A 133 -2.20 6.94 -4.50
CA ARG A 133 -2.51 6.69 -5.92
C ARG A 133 -3.31 5.40 -6.08
N ALA A 134 -2.94 4.32 -5.38
CA ALA A 134 -3.67 3.06 -5.37
C ALA A 134 -5.11 3.24 -4.84
N GLU A 135 -5.29 3.98 -3.75
CA GLU A 135 -6.60 4.34 -3.21
C GLU A 135 -7.48 5.05 -4.26
N ARG A 136 -6.93 6.08 -4.93
CA ARG A 136 -7.68 6.80 -5.99
C ARG A 136 -7.99 5.91 -7.19
N ALA A 137 -7.11 4.97 -7.55
CA ALA A 137 -7.38 4.01 -8.62
C ALA A 137 -8.47 3.02 -8.22
N ALA A 138 -8.45 2.52 -6.98
CA ALA A 138 -9.50 1.65 -6.44
C ALA A 138 -10.86 2.37 -6.35
N LEU A 139 -10.88 3.64 -5.95
CA LEU A 139 -12.11 4.47 -5.96
C LEU A 139 -12.69 4.62 -7.38
N ARG A 140 -11.85 4.88 -8.40
CA ARG A 140 -12.31 4.93 -9.79
C ARG A 140 -12.84 3.58 -10.29
N ALA A 141 -12.22 2.48 -9.87
CA ALA A 141 -12.74 1.15 -10.19
C ALA A 141 -14.10 0.92 -9.53
N ALA A 142 -14.30 1.40 -8.29
CA ALA A 142 -15.56 1.30 -7.55
C ALA A 142 -16.74 2.05 -8.20
N GLU A 143 -16.48 3.01 -9.10
CA GLU A 143 -17.52 3.68 -9.91
C GLU A 143 -18.08 2.77 -11.03
N GLN A 144 -17.34 1.72 -11.41
CA GLN A 144 -17.66 0.88 -12.57
C GLN A 144 -17.89 -0.59 -12.20
N CYS A 145 -17.39 -1.04 -11.07
CA CYS A 145 -17.52 -2.42 -10.61
C CYS A 145 -17.58 -2.49 -9.08
N GLU A 146 -17.96 -3.64 -8.57
CA GLU A 146 -17.97 -3.90 -7.13
C GLU A 146 -16.53 -3.95 -6.61
N VAL A 147 -16.23 -3.09 -5.64
CA VAL A 147 -14.98 -3.08 -4.86
C VAL A 147 -15.37 -3.12 -3.39
N PRO A 148 -14.89 -4.10 -2.61
CA PRO A 148 -15.20 -4.18 -1.18
C PRO A 148 -14.76 -2.91 -0.43
N SER A 149 -15.61 -2.37 0.42
CA SER A 149 -15.35 -1.13 1.17
C SER A 149 -14.12 -1.22 2.06
N GLU A 150 -13.83 -2.39 2.62
CA GLU A 150 -12.66 -2.65 3.44
C GLU A 150 -11.34 -2.45 2.69
N VAL A 151 -11.31 -2.65 1.37
CA VAL A 151 -10.16 -2.34 0.51
C VAL A 151 -9.85 -0.83 0.54
N LEU A 152 -10.89 -0.01 0.40
CA LEU A 152 -10.76 1.45 0.39
C LEU A 152 -10.33 1.98 1.76
N VAL A 153 -10.96 1.46 2.83
CA VAL A 153 -10.63 1.84 4.22
C VAL A 153 -9.19 1.44 4.54
N TYR A 154 -8.76 0.23 4.18
CA TYR A 154 -7.41 -0.24 4.42
C TYR A 154 -6.36 0.63 3.72
N LEU A 155 -6.53 0.92 2.43
CA LEU A 155 -5.59 1.76 1.66
C LEU A 155 -5.53 3.19 2.22
N ASN A 156 -6.65 3.77 2.62
CA ASN A 156 -6.68 5.07 3.26
C ASN A 156 -5.84 5.07 4.53
N ARG A 157 -6.09 4.14 5.45
CA ARG A 157 -5.39 4.01 6.72
C ARG A 157 -3.91 3.70 6.54
N LEU A 158 -3.56 2.86 5.56
CA LEU A 158 -2.18 2.51 5.26
C LEU A 158 -1.34 3.74 4.85
N SER A 159 -1.95 4.72 4.19
CA SER A 159 -1.24 5.96 3.85
C SER A 159 -0.79 6.75 5.08
N ASP A 160 -1.60 6.76 6.15
CA ASP A 160 -1.27 7.42 7.42
C ASP A 160 -0.17 6.66 8.17
N TYR A 161 -0.21 5.32 8.12
CA TYR A 161 0.86 4.48 8.67
C TYR A 161 2.22 4.82 8.03
N PHE A 162 2.32 4.91 6.72
CA PHE A 162 3.58 5.27 6.05
C PHE A 162 4.08 6.66 6.44
N TYR A 163 3.17 7.62 6.61
CA TYR A 163 3.54 8.95 7.07
C TYR A 163 4.18 8.91 8.46
N LEU A 164 3.54 8.26 9.42
CA LEU A 164 4.07 8.15 10.78
C LEU A 164 5.30 7.25 10.88
N LEU A 165 5.41 6.23 10.02
CA LEU A 165 6.62 5.43 9.94
C LEU A 165 7.82 6.31 9.50
N GLY A 166 7.64 7.19 8.52
CA GLY A 166 8.69 8.15 8.11
C GLY A 166 9.15 9.04 9.27
N ARG A 167 8.22 9.58 10.04
CA ARG A 167 8.52 10.36 11.24
C ARG A 167 9.22 9.53 12.34
N THR A 168 8.78 8.28 12.52
CA THR A 168 9.43 7.34 13.44
C THR A 168 10.87 7.03 13.03
N VAL A 169 11.12 6.91 11.72
CA VAL A 169 12.48 6.74 11.20
C VAL A 169 13.32 7.98 11.49
N ALA A 170 12.80 9.19 11.24
CA ALA A 170 13.48 10.44 11.54
C ALA A 170 13.89 10.52 13.02
N ASP A 171 12.96 10.29 13.93
CA ASP A 171 13.19 10.29 15.37
C ASP A 171 14.29 9.30 15.78
N ARG A 172 14.18 8.05 15.36
CA ARG A 172 15.14 6.99 15.74
C ARG A 172 16.53 7.12 15.11
N THR A 173 16.64 7.84 14.01
CA THR A 173 17.92 8.11 13.34
C THR A 173 18.49 9.46 13.73
N SER A 174 17.80 10.22 14.58
CA SER A 174 18.13 11.61 14.92
C SER A 174 18.29 12.49 13.67
N THR A 175 17.47 12.22 12.64
CA THR A 175 17.41 13.02 11.43
C THR A 175 16.39 14.13 11.64
N GLU A 176 16.78 15.36 11.43
CA GLU A 176 15.89 16.51 11.52
C GLU A 176 14.83 16.48 10.40
N GLU A 177 13.54 16.63 10.75
CA GLU A 177 12.46 16.74 9.78
C GLU A 177 12.58 18.06 9.01
N ILE A 178 12.57 17.99 7.67
CA ILE A 178 12.57 19.19 6.83
C ILE A 178 11.17 19.78 6.85
N LEU A 179 11.01 20.94 7.48
CA LEU A 179 9.71 21.61 7.58
C LEU A 179 9.45 22.49 6.36
N TRP A 180 8.21 22.43 5.88
CA TRP A 180 7.78 23.37 4.84
C TRP A 180 7.52 24.76 5.47
N ILE A 181 8.20 25.76 4.95
CA ILE A 181 8.06 27.17 5.30
C ILE A 181 7.53 27.86 4.05
N PRO A 182 6.27 28.37 4.04
CA PRO A 182 5.68 29.08 2.89
C PRO A 182 6.38 30.41 2.59
#